data_a7a666fc58bae7b81a8b69310be88ae0
#
_entry.id   a7a666fc58bae7b81a8b69310be88ae0
#
_cell.length_a   1.000
_cell.length_b   1.000
_cell.length_c   1.000
_cell.angle_alpha   90.00
_cell.angle_beta   90.00
_cell.angle_gamma   90.00
#
_symmetry.space_group_name_H-M   'P 1'
#
loop_
_entity.id
_entity.type
_entity.pdbx_description
1 polymer ?
#
loop_
_entity_poly.entity_id
_entity_poly.type
_entity_poly.pdbx_seq_one_letter_code
_entity_poly.pdbx_strand_id
1 'polypeptide(L)'
;MSIYLFMFEFKNYFIIRTKSELLIDNSKTSSSLKINVDLTMHRIPCYILNMDISDFTGAHTSNVRGTLVKKSLDKDGKILKTDSSALGQKHEDEKFTIDDVMRAFNESQGCRLTGSFQVMRLPGNFHVASHTFAPILKEFKNKGQHVHFNLTHTIHHISFEDEKD
;
A
#
# COMPACT_ATOMS: atom_id res chain seq x y z
N MET A 1 -42.97 33.40 7.35
CA MET A 1 -42.63 32.36 6.34
C MET A 1 -41.57 32.81 5.33
N SER A 2 -41.64 34.04 4.83
CA SER A 2 -40.68 34.56 3.84
C SER A 2 -39.23 34.65 4.31
N ILE A 3 -38.98 35.07 5.54
CA ILE A 3 -37.62 35.22 6.09
C ILE A 3 -36.91 33.85 6.24
N TYR A 4 -37.65 32.82 6.63
CA TYR A 4 -37.11 31.48 6.76
C TYR A 4 -36.64 30.90 5.40
N LEU A 5 -37.44 31.08 4.36
CA LEU A 5 -37.10 30.66 2.99
C LEU A 5 -35.88 31.44 2.49
N PHE A 6 -35.82 32.73 2.74
CA PHE A 6 -34.69 33.55 2.37
C PHE A 6 -33.38 33.06 3.05
N MET A 7 -33.40 32.80 4.35
CA MET A 7 -32.25 32.31 5.10
C MET A 7 -31.82 30.92 4.63
N PHE A 8 -32.77 30.06 4.26
CA PHE A 8 -32.48 28.73 3.73
C PHE A 8 -31.81 28.79 2.36
N GLU A 9 -32.34 29.61 1.44
CA GLU A 9 -31.74 29.80 0.12
C GLU A 9 -30.37 30.49 0.21
N PHE A 10 -30.23 31.47 1.09
CA PHE A 10 -28.96 32.14 1.33
C PHE A 10 -27.91 31.20 1.83
N LYS A 11 -28.23 30.30 2.76
CA LYS A 11 -27.33 29.24 3.21
C LYS A 11 -26.96 28.29 2.05
N ASN A 12 -27.91 27.88 1.24
CA ASN A 12 -27.68 26.98 0.11
C ASN A 12 -26.77 27.58 -0.96
N TYR A 13 -26.82 28.91 -1.12
CA TYR A 13 -25.98 29.64 -2.07
C TYR A 13 -24.45 29.52 -1.74
N PHE A 14 -24.11 29.47 -0.46
CA PHE A 14 -22.73 29.35 -0.02
C PHE A 14 -22.25 27.90 0.13
N ILE A 15 -23.11 26.92 -0.09
CA ILE A 15 -22.71 25.51 -0.05
C ILE A 15 -22.01 25.16 -1.35
N ILE A 16 -20.73 24.81 -1.25
CA ILE A 16 -19.98 24.26 -2.40
C ILE A 16 -20.54 22.88 -2.72
N ARG A 17 -21.16 22.76 -3.88
CA ARG A 17 -21.64 21.47 -4.39
C ARG A 17 -20.60 20.91 -5.34
N THR A 18 -20.06 19.74 -5.04
CA THR A 18 -19.19 18.99 -5.94
C THR A 18 -20.05 18.15 -6.88
N LYS A 19 -19.78 18.24 -8.17
CA LYS A 19 -20.34 17.37 -9.20
C LYS A 19 -19.25 16.40 -9.64
N SER A 20 -19.48 15.11 -9.48
CA SER A 20 -18.59 14.09 -10.04
C SER A 20 -19.04 13.80 -11.47
N GLU A 21 -18.10 13.83 -12.40
CA GLU A 21 -18.31 13.45 -13.78
C GLU A 21 -17.38 12.29 -14.12
N LEU A 22 -17.95 11.19 -14.59
CA LEU A 22 -17.20 10.02 -15.02
C LEU A 22 -16.96 10.14 -16.52
N LEU A 23 -15.69 10.30 -16.90
CA LEU A 23 -15.26 10.28 -18.29
C LEU A 23 -14.69 8.89 -18.61
N ILE A 24 -15.23 8.27 -19.64
CA ILE A 24 -14.70 7.00 -20.14
C ILE A 24 -13.64 7.34 -21.19
N ASP A 25 -12.40 6.99 -20.89
CA ASP A 25 -11.29 7.13 -21.84
C ASP A 25 -11.33 5.97 -22.85
N ASN A 26 -11.71 6.26 -24.07
CA ASN A 26 -11.71 5.34 -25.19
C ASN A 26 -10.41 5.39 -26.01
N SER A 27 -9.38 6.09 -25.55
CA SER A 27 -8.10 6.13 -26.23
C SER A 27 -7.48 4.73 -26.25
N LYS A 28 -6.99 4.32 -27.40
CA LYS A 28 -6.24 3.04 -27.57
C LYS A 28 -4.82 3.12 -27.06
N THR A 29 -4.54 4.08 -26.19
CA THR A 29 -3.22 4.30 -25.60
C THR A 29 -2.93 3.16 -24.64
N SER A 30 -1.77 2.70 -24.60
CA SER A 30 -1.12 1.60 -23.88
C SER A 30 -2.01 0.60 -23.11
N SER A 31 -1.70 -0.66 -23.19
CA SER A 31 -2.35 -1.75 -22.44
C SER A 31 -1.92 -1.80 -20.98
N SER A 32 -0.96 -0.96 -20.57
CA SER A 32 -0.40 -0.94 -19.22
C SER A 32 -0.64 0.40 -18.50
N LEU A 33 -0.75 0.31 -17.20
CA LEU A 33 -0.92 1.42 -16.28
C LEU A 33 0.22 1.38 -15.27
N LYS A 34 0.92 2.49 -15.11
CA LYS A 34 1.94 2.65 -14.08
C LYS A 34 1.31 3.24 -12.82
N ILE A 35 1.52 2.59 -11.70
CA ILE A 35 1.06 3.04 -10.39
C ILE A 35 2.26 3.44 -9.57
N ASN A 36 2.28 4.70 -9.11
CA ASN A 36 3.30 5.20 -8.19
C ASN A 36 2.72 5.18 -6.78
N VAL A 37 3.51 4.70 -5.84
CA VAL A 37 3.10 4.52 -4.43
C VAL A 37 4.17 5.06 -3.50
N ASP A 38 3.74 5.80 -2.49
CA ASP A 38 4.54 6.17 -1.33
C ASP A 38 3.66 6.09 -0.09
N LEU A 39 3.89 5.07 0.73
CA LEU A 39 3.12 4.84 1.95
C LEU A 39 4.03 4.38 3.09
N THR A 40 3.65 4.75 4.30
CA THR A 40 4.34 4.34 5.53
C THR A 40 3.40 3.54 6.43
N MET A 41 3.82 2.33 6.78
CA MET A 41 3.23 1.53 7.86
C MET A 41 4.03 1.79 9.12
N HIS A 42 3.41 2.42 10.12
CA HIS A 42 4.14 2.93 11.29
C HIS A 42 4.63 1.85 12.24
N ARG A 43 3.94 0.72 12.29
CA ARG A 43 4.18 -0.34 13.31
C ARG A 43 4.19 -1.74 12.71
N ILE A 44 4.45 -1.85 11.41
CA ILE A 44 4.59 -3.13 10.72
C ILE A 44 6.00 -3.20 10.15
N PRO A 45 6.85 -4.14 10.59
CA PRO A 45 8.20 -4.30 10.06
C PRO A 45 8.19 -4.67 8.57
N CYS A 46 9.18 -4.17 7.82
CA CYS A 46 9.34 -4.46 6.40
C CYS A 46 9.46 -5.95 6.08
N TYR A 47 9.98 -6.75 6.99
CA TYR A 47 10.17 -8.20 6.83
C TYR A 47 8.90 -8.95 6.45
N ILE A 48 7.76 -8.54 7.03
CA ILE A 48 6.48 -9.22 6.83
C ILE A 48 5.55 -8.50 5.86
N LEU A 49 5.98 -7.36 5.34
CA LEU A 49 5.16 -6.55 4.45
C LEU A 49 5.44 -6.94 3.01
N ASN A 50 4.37 -7.25 2.26
CA ASN A 50 4.44 -7.49 0.83
C ASN A 50 3.35 -6.70 0.10
N MET A 51 3.54 -6.47 -1.18
CA MET A 51 2.54 -5.89 -2.05
C MET A 51 2.12 -6.95 -3.06
N ASP A 52 0.84 -7.26 -3.07
CA ASP A 52 0.26 -8.23 -3.97
C ASP A 52 -0.77 -7.55 -4.88
N ILE A 53 -0.83 -8.00 -6.11
CA ILE A 53 -1.78 -7.55 -7.11
C ILE A 53 -2.65 -8.72 -7.48
N SER A 54 -3.95 -8.49 -7.49
CA SER A 54 -4.96 -9.44 -7.93
C SER A 54 -5.72 -8.84 -9.10
N ASP A 55 -5.86 -9.60 -10.17
CA ASP A 55 -6.73 -9.25 -11.28
C ASP A 55 -8.19 -9.65 -11.01
N PHE A 56 -9.06 -9.33 -11.97
CA PHE A 56 -10.48 -9.63 -11.89
C PHE A 56 -10.79 -11.14 -11.86
N THR A 57 -9.85 -12.00 -12.24
CA THR A 57 -9.98 -13.47 -12.18
C THR A 57 -9.65 -14.01 -10.79
N GLY A 58 -9.14 -13.17 -9.90
CA GLY A 58 -8.64 -13.56 -8.58
C GLY A 58 -7.25 -14.18 -8.63
N ALA A 59 -6.59 -14.16 -9.78
CA ALA A 59 -5.20 -14.59 -9.88
C ALA A 59 -4.29 -13.57 -9.18
N HIS A 60 -3.51 -14.07 -8.22
CA HIS A 60 -2.52 -13.27 -7.52
C HIS A 60 -1.21 -13.25 -8.30
N THR A 61 -0.78 -12.07 -8.70
CA THR A 61 0.52 -11.87 -9.35
C THR A 61 1.45 -11.20 -8.37
N SER A 62 2.40 -11.96 -7.83
CA SER A 62 3.47 -11.43 -6.97
C SER A 62 4.69 -10.95 -7.77
N ASN A 63 4.69 -11.15 -9.09
CA ASN A 63 5.83 -10.85 -9.97
C ASN A 63 5.52 -9.66 -10.88
N VAL A 64 5.23 -8.51 -10.28
CA VAL A 64 4.88 -7.30 -11.01
C VAL A 64 6.14 -6.57 -11.46
N ARG A 65 6.17 -6.15 -12.72
CA ARG A 65 7.27 -5.32 -13.24
C ARG A 65 7.25 -3.97 -12.51
N GLY A 66 8.34 -3.63 -11.83
CA GLY A 66 8.43 -2.36 -11.12
C GLY A 66 9.63 -2.28 -10.20
N THR A 67 9.82 -1.11 -9.65
CA THR A 67 10.84 -0.82 -8.64
C THR A 67 10.14 -0.39 -7.36
N LEU A 68 10.04 -1.28 -6.39
CA LEU A 68 9.54 -0.93 -5.07
C LEU A 68 10.70 -0.99 -4.08
N VAL A 69 10.91 0.10 -3.37
CA VAL A 69 11.93 0.23 -2.34
C VAL A 69 11.26 0.14 -0.98
N LYS A 70 11.75 -0.77 -0.14
CA LYS A 70 11.34 -0.90 1.26
C LYS A 70 12.38 -0.19 2.14
N LYS A 71 11.92 0.70 3.00
CA LYS A 71 12.77 1.40 3.97
C LYS A 71 12.29 1.04 5.36
N SER A 72 13.10 0.29 6.10
CA SER A 72 12.83 -0.03 7.51
C SER A 72 12.98 1.22 8.35
N LEU A 73 12.00 1.48 9.20
CA LEU A 73 11.94 2.64 10.08
C LEU A 73 12.00 2.21 11.54
N ASP A 74 12.62 3.02 12.38
CA ASP A 74 12.51 2.88 13.83
C ASP A 74 11.16 3.41 14.34
N LYS A 75 10.94 3.32 15.64
CA LYS A 75 9.72 3.80 16.31
C LYS A 75 9.45 5.30 16.10
N ASP A 76 10.48 6.09 15.81
CA ASP A 76 10.44 7.55 15.64
C ASP A 76 10.37 7.95 14.14
N GLY A 77 10.34 6.95 13.24
CA GLY A 77 10.25 7.14 11.79
C GLY A 77 11.58 7.40 11.09
N LYS A 78 12.71 7.19 11.77
CA LYS A 78 14.04 7.31 11.17
C LYS A 78 14.37 6.05 10.38
N ILE A 79 14.99 6.22 9.21
CA ILE A 79 15.39 5.10 8.34
C ILE A 79 16.53 4.32 8.98
N LEU A 80 16.31 3.03 9.19
CA LEU A 80 17.30 2.07 9.67
C LEU A 80 18.04 1.39 8.51
N LYS A 81 17.27 0.89 7.52
CA LYS A 81 17.78 0.16 6.35
C LYS A 81 16.94 0.48 5.13
N THR A 82 17.55 0.47 3.97
CA THR A 82 16.87 0.63 2.69
C THR A 82 17.15 -0.61 1.85
N ASP A 83 16.09 -1.31 1.45
CA ASP A 83 16.14 -2.47 0.58
C ASP A 83 15.52 -2.12 -0.77
N SER A 84 16.33 -2.07 -1.80
CA SER A 84 15.89 -1.86 -3.18
C SER A 84 15.79 -3.21 -3.88
N SER A 85 14.66 -3.86 -3.73
CA SER A 85 14.35 -5.07 -4.49
C SER A 85 13.28 -4.77 -5.52
N ALA A 86 13.44 -5.29 -6.72
CA ALA A 86 12.35 -5.31 -7.67
C ALA A 86 11.20 -6.16 -7.08
N LEU A 87 9.96 -5.70 -7.26
CA LEU A 87 8.77 -6.47 -6.89
C LEU A 87 8.86 -7.87 -7.51
N GLY A 88 8.73 -8.90 -6.69
CA GLY A 88 8.72 -10.28 -7.14
C GLY A 88 10.08 -10.99 -7.19
N GLN A 89 11.19 -10.33 -6.94
CA GLN A 89 12.42 -11.05 -6.65
C GLN A 89 12.31 -11.61 -5.23
N LYS A 90 12.25 -12.94 -5.12
CA LYS A 90 12.49 -13.61 -3.85
C LYS A 90 13.86 -13.16 -3.39
N HIS A 91 13.94 -12.58 -2.20
CA HIS A 91 15.19 -12.46 -1.49
C HIS A 91 15.67 -13.87 -1.15
N GLU A 92 16.30 -14.55 -2.11
CA GLU A 92 16.93 -15.85 -1.84
C GLU A 92 18.14 -15.69 -0.92
N ASP A 93 18.68 -14.48 -0.80
CA ASP A 93 19.90 -14.20 -0.04
C ASP A 93 19.69 -13.53 1.33
N GLU A 94 18.54 -12.96 1.64
CA GLU A 94 18.24 -12.45 2.99
C GLU A 94 17.44 -13.47 3.81
N LYS A 95 18.17 -14.42 4.39
CA LYS A 95 17.62 -15.31 5.42
C LYS A 95 17.43 -14.53 6.71
N PHE A 96 16.28 -13.86 6.86
CA PHE A 96 15.89 -13.35 8.17
C PHE A 96 15.36 -14.50 9.04
N THR A 97 15.71 -14.46 10.29
CA THR A 97 15.24 -15.42 11.28
C THR A 97 13.93 -14.96 11.90
N ILE A 98 13.21 -15.89 12.51
CA ILE A 98 12.01 -15.56 13.29
C ILE A 98 12.34 -14.57 14.40
N ASP A 99 13.52 -14.70 14.99
CA ASP A 99 13.98 -13.81 16.07
C ASP A 99 14.23 -12.38 15.55
N ASP A 100 14.67 -12.20 14.31
CA ASP A 100 14.80 -10.88 13.68
C ASP A 100 13.44 -10.19 13.51
N VAL A 101 12.45 -10.94 13.07
CA VAL A 101 11.07 -10.42 12.92
C VAL A 101 10.49 -10.06 14.28
N MET A 102 10.70 -10.91 15.30
CA MET A 102 10.25 -10.66 16.67
C MET A 102 10.89 -9.41 17.27
N ARG A 103 12.21 -9.27 17.09
CA ARG A 103 12.95 -8.09 17.54
C ARG A 103 12.37 -6.82 16.89
N ALA A 104 12.13 -6.84 15.58
CA ALA A 104 11.57 -5.71 14.87
C ALA A 104 10.17 -5.32 15.39
N PHE A 105 9.32 -6.29 15.74
CA PHE A 105 8.04 -6.03 16.39
C PHE A 105 8.20 -5.41 17.78
N ASN A 106 9.08 -5.98 18.61
CA ASN A 106 9.33 -5.48 19.97
C ASN A 106 9.90 -4.07 19.97
N GLU A 107 10.72 -3.73 18.98
CA GLU A 107 11.26 -2.39 18.75
C GLU A 107 10.26 -1.44 18.08
N SER A 108 9.05 -1.93 17.78
CA SER A 108 8.00 -1.16 17.11
C SER A 108 8.45 -0.55 15.77
N GLN A 109 9.23 -1.31 15.01
CA GLN A 109 9.70 -0.87 13.69
C GLN A 109 8.53 -0.68 12.71
N GLY A 110 8.70 0.29 11.83
CA GLY A 110 7.81 0.57 10.71
C GLY A 110 8.44 0.23 9.36
N CYS A 111 7.65 0.42 8.30
CA CYS A 111 8.11 0.24 6.94
C CYS A 111 7.54 1.31 6.02
N ARG A 112 8.40 1.99 5.24
CA ARG A 112 7.98 2.86 4.15
C ARG A 112 8.20 2.15 2.82
N LEU A 113 7.14 2.10 2.02
CA LEU A 113 7.12 1.54 0.67
C LEU A 113 7.08 2.69 -0.32
N THR A 114 8.09 2.80 -1.18
CA THR A 114 8.18 3.84 -2.20
C THR A 114 8.57 3.24 -3.53
N GLY A 115 7.94 3.67 -4.60
CA GLY A 115 8.29 3.25 -5.95
C GLY A 115 7.12 3.19 -6.91
N SER A 116 7.30 2.45 -7.98
CA SER A 116 6.27 2.28 -9.00
C SER A 116 6.22 0.85 -9.49
N PHE A 117 5.05 0.44 -9.96
CA PHE A 117 4.82 -0.84 -10.60
C PHE A 117 3.84 -0.69 -11.75
N GLN A 118 3.94 -1.63 -12.71
CA GLN A 118 3.11 -1.66 -13.90
C GLN A 118 2.08 -2.78 -13.79
N VAL A 119 0.84 -2.46 -14.15
CA VAL A 119 -0.28 -3.40 -14.21
C VAL A 119 -0.96 -3.31 -15.56
N MET A 120 -1.63 -4.37 -15.97
CA MET A 120 -2.53 -4.31 -17.12
C MET A 120 -3.75 -3.45 -16.78
N ARG A 121 -4.30 -2.73 -17.76
CA ARG A 121 -5.55 -1.97 -17.63
C ARG A 121 -6.76 -2.89 -17.57
N LEU A 122 -6.83 -3.70 -16.55
CA LEU A 122 -7.95 -4.60 -16.27
C LEU A 122 -8.48 -4.28 -14.88
N PRO A 123 -9.77 -4.52 -14.62
CA PRO A 123 -10.29 -4.44 -13.27
C PRO A 123 -9.46 -5.33 -12.34
N GLY A 124 -9.06 -4.79 -11.21
CA GLY A 124 -8.24 -5.50 -10.25
C GLY A 124 -8.04 -4.67 -8.99
N ASN A 125 -7.26 -5.21 -8.09
CA ASN A 125 -6.86 -4.51 -6.88
C ASN A 125 -5.38 -4.78 -6.56
N PHE A 126 -4.78 -3.87 -5.82
CA PHE A 126 -3.51 -4.12 -5.16
C PHE A 126 -3.69 -3.93 -3.66
N HIS A 127 -2.98 -4.69 -2.89
CA HIS A 127 -3.06 -4.60 -1.45
C HIS A 127 -1.69 -4.85 -0.80
N VAL A 128 -1.48 -4.17 0.30
CA VAL A 128 -0.32 -4.38 1.16
C VAL A 128 -0.71 -5.41 2.20
N ALA A 129 -0.02 -6.53 2.22
CA ALA A 129 -0.41 -7.69 3.00
C ALA A 129 0.77 -8.37 3.70
N SER A 130 0.45 -9.15 4.70
CA SER A 130 1.39 -9.99 5.43
C SER A 130 1.10 -11.49 5.29
N HIS A 131 0.19 -11.88 4.40
CA HIS A 131 -0.26 -13.28 4.32
C HIS A 131 0.85 -14.25 3.86
N THR A 132 1.81 -13.78 3.07
CA THR A 132 2.99 -14.57 2.67
C THR A 132 3.80 -15.06 3.88
N PHE A 133 3.64 -14.39 5.04
CA PHE A 133 4.33 -14.71 6.27
C PHE A 133 3.44 -15.44 7.29
N ALA A 134 2.29 -15.95 6.87
CA ALA A 134 1.38 -16.71 7.72
C ALA A 134 2.07 -17.87 8.49
N PRO A 135 3.04 -18.62 7.93
CA PRO A 135 3.78 -19.64 8.68
C PRO A 135 4.55 -19.07 9.88
N ILE A 136 5.20 -17.93 9.70
CA ILE A 136 5.95 -17.25 10.77
C ILE A 136 5.01 -16.78 11.88
N LEU A 137 3.87 -16.20 11.51
CA LEU A 137 2.86 -15.75 12.46
C LEU A 137 2.25 -16.91 13.25
N LYS A 138 2.07 -18.07 12.61
CA LYS A 138 1.63 -19.29 13.28
C LYS A 138 2.66 -19.78 14.31
N GLU A 139 3.95 -19.67 14.00
CA GLU A 139 5.02 -20.05 14.91
C GLU A 139 5.09 -19.11 16.13
N PHE A 140 4.88 -17.81 15.97
CA PHE A 140 4.75 -16.89 17.10
C PHE A 140 3.64 -17.32 18.05
N LYS A 141 2.49 -17.67 17.52
CA LYS A 141 1.37 -18.18 18.31
C LYS A 141 1.75 -19.45 19.06
N ASN A 142 2.44 -20.38 18.40
CA ASN A 142 2.88 -21.63 19.03
C ASN A 142 3.90 -21.40 20.17
N LYS A 143 4.72 -20.36 20.07
CA LYS A 143 5.65 -19.93 21.14
C LYS A 143 4.97 -19.10 22.24
N GLY A 144 3.64 -18.98 22.24
CA GLY A 144 2.88 -18.21 23.22
C GLY A 144 3.06 -16.68 23.09
N GLN A 145 3.56 -16.23 21.96
CA GLN A 145 3.80 -14.82 21.71
C GLN A 145 2.61 -14.23 20.93
N HIS A 146 1.97 -13.23 21.53
CA HIS A 146 0.87 -12.50 20.90
C HIS A 146 1.40 -11.26 20.19
N VAL A 147 1.39 -11.29 18.87
CA VAL A 147 1.73 -10.11 18.07
C VAL A 147 0.46 -9.30 17.81
N HIS A 148 0.43 -8.06 18.29
CA HIS A 148 -0.62 -7.12 17.97
C HIS A 148 -0.26 -6.33 16.72
N PHE A 149 -1.02 -6.55 15.64
CA PHE A 149 -0.86 -5.79 14.41
C PHE A 149 -1.47 -4.40 14.57
N ASN A 150 -0.63 -3.39 14.54
CA ASN A 150 -1.09 -2.02 14.45
C ASN A 150 -0.99 -1.56 13.00
N LEU A 151 -2.13 -1.47 12.32
CA LEU A 151 -2.24 -1.12 10.90
C LEU A 151 -2.27 0.40 10.65
N THR A 152 -1.90 1.21 11.62
CA THR A 152 -1.78 2.66 11.43
C THR A 152 -0.80 2.97 10.32
N HIS A 153 -1.25 3.72 9.34
CA HIS A 153 -0.46 4.03 8.16
C HIS A 153 -0.67 5.48 7.69
N THR A 154 0.26 5.95 6.89
CA THR A 154 0.16 7.23 6.18
C THR A 154 0.39 7.00 4.69
N ILE A 155 -0.55 7.41 3.87
CA ILE A 155 -0.40 7.45 2.41
C ILE A 155 0.12 8.84 2.05
N HIS A 156 1.37 8.91 1.60
CA HIS A 156 1.99 10.18 1.17
C HIS A 156 1.63 10.51 -0.26
N HIS A 157 1.62 9.49 -1.12
CA HIS A 157 1.31 9.66 -2.53
C HIS A 157 0.81 8.37 -3.16
N ILE A 158 -0.22 8.47 -3.99
CA ILE A 158 -0.64 7.46 -4.95
C ILE A 158 -1.02 8.18 -6.23
N SER A 159 -0.45 7.80 -7.35
CA SER A 159 -0.83 8.30 -8.68
C SER A 159 -0.86 7.19 -9.72
N PHE A 160 -1.65 7.41 -10.73
CA PHE A 160 -1.83 6.52 -11.88
C PHE A 160 -1.38 7.28 -13.12
N GLU A 161 -0.49 6.68 -13.88
CA GLU A 161 0.09 7.28 -15.07
C GLU A 161 -0.06 6.30 -16.24
N ASP A 162 -0.46 6.82 -17.38
CA ASP A 162 -0.40 6.07 -18.62
C ASP A 162 1.04 5.92 -19.05
N GLU A 163 1.41 4.71 -19.39
CA GLU A 163 2.71 4.48 -20.04
C GLU A 163 2.65 5.14 -21.43
N LYS A 164 3.44 6.19 -21.61
CA LYS A 164 3.65 6.78 -22.93
C LYS A 164 4.62 5.86 -23.67
N ASP A 165 4.16 5.32 -24.79
CA ASP A 165 5.02 4.62 -25.77
C ASP A 165 6.16 5.52 -26.25
#